data_8c05237060e2bd13cc0dade570267ac4
#
_entry.id   8c05237060e2bd13cc0dade570267ac4
#
_cell.length_a   1.000
_cell.length_b   1.000
_cell.length_c   1.000
_cell.angle_alpha   90.00
_cell.angle_beta   90.00
_cell.angle_gamma   90.00
#
_symmetry.space_group_name_H-M   'P 1'
#
loop_
_entity.id
_entity.type
_entity.pdbx_description
1 polymer ?
#
loop_
_entity_poly.entity_id
_entity_poly.type
_entity_poly.pdbx_seq_one_letter_code
_entity_poly.pdbx_strand_id
1 'polypeptide(L)'
;VELLSPDKEHKVGVNEYSQERNRLSYKYRRFVSPVTMRTKSSSHLNITMSKGTYRFKVKGIYGEDYKTLKNASQQLKTVKVKKESNGFTITKQQRDHGYLVLPMVYAEGMHATADGKPVKVQQGNGIMTTIPVKEGQTTIRLTYTPPYFYLLITISIIGSILSIIFTYYVKRKREK
;
A
#
# COMPACT_ATOMS: atom_id res chain seq x y z
N VAL A 1 3.11 -19.13 3.59
CA VAL A 1 3.47 -19.50 4.98
C VAL A 1 3.58 -18.22 5.80
N GLU A 2 2.94 -18.17 6.94
CA GLU A 2 3.08 -17.10 7.91
C GLU A 2 3.99 -17.59 9.02
N LEU A 3 5.11 -16.90 9.20
CA LEU A 3 6.06 -17.20 10.25
C LEU A 3 5.82 -16.27 11.43
N LEU A 4 5.54 -16.85 12.56
CA LEU A 4 5.48 -16.19 13.86
C LEU A 4 6.81 -16.48 14.55
N SER A 5 7.89 -15.89 14.06
CA SER A 5 9.18 -16.10 14.69
C SER A 5 9.43 -15.03 15.74
N PRO A 6 9.86 -15.43 16.90
CA PRO A 6 10.15 -14.46 17.93
C PRO A 6 11.50 -13.89 17.69
N ASP A 7 12.50 -13.88 17.85
CA ASP A 7 13.56 -12.99 18.26
C ASP A 7 14.92 -13.12 17.57
N LYS A 8 15.05 -13.91 16.52
CA LYS A 8 16.37 -14.15 15.87
C LYS A 8 16.27 -14.12 14.36
N GLU A 9 17.39 -13.87 13.73
CA GLU A 9 17.58 -14.12 12.31
C GLU A 9 17.18 -15.56 11.98
N HIS A 10 16.39 -15.73 10.96
CA HIS A 10 15.95 -17.06 10.56
C HIS A 10 16.02 -17.21 9.05
N LYS A 11 16.40 -18.40 8.66
CA LYS A 11 16.43 -18.85 7.28
C LYS A 11 15.33 -19.85 7.05
N VAL A 12 14.53 -19.62 6.04
CA VAL A 12 13.49 -20.54 5.60
C VAL A 12 13.78 -20.96 4.18
N GLY A 13 13.81 -22.24 3.94
CA GLY A 13 13.95 -22.83 2.62
C GLY A 13 12.74 -23.68 2.26
N VAL A 14 12.39 -23.69 0.99
CA VAL A 14 11.43 -24.63 0.40
C VAL A 14 12.10 -25.25 -0.82
N ASN A 15 12.34 -26.54 -0.75
CA ASN A 15 13.15 -27.28 -1.73
C ASN A 15 14.49 -26.55 -2.00
N GLU A 16 14.78 -26.16 -3.23
CA GLU A 16 16.02 -25.50 -3.64
C GLU A 16 16.04 -23.98 -3.37
N TYR A 17 14.94 -23.39 -2.95
CA TYR A 17 14.86 -21.96 -2.69
C TYR A 17 14.92 -21.63 -1.20
N SER A 18 15.68 -20.60 -0.87
CA SER A 18 15.77 -20.12 0.51
C SER A 18 15.58 -18.62 0.59
N GLN A 19 15.03 -18.17 1.70
CA GLN A 19 14.90 -16.77 2.04
C GLN A 19 15.41 -16.54 3.46
N GLU A 20 16.30 -15.57 3.58
CA GLU A 20 16.79 -15.09 4.86
C GLU A 20 15.95 -13.89 5.31
N ARG A 21 15.60 -13.90 6.58
CA ARG A 21 14.91 -12.79 7.23
C ARG A 21 15.73 -12.33 8.41
N ASN A 22 16.24 -11.12 8.31
CA ASN A 22 16.93 -10.45 9.38
C ASN A 22 15.94 -9.70 10.25
N ARG A 23 16.16 -9.74 11.54
CA ARG A 23 15.41 -8.96 12.49
C ARG A 23 15.66 -7.47 12.23
N LEU A 24 14.66 -6.76 11.76
CA LEU A 24 14.67 -5.32 11.91
C LEU A 24 14.49 -5.01 13.40
N SER A 25 15.46 -4.35 14.00
CA SER A 25 15.54 -4.08 15.42
C SER A 25 14.51 -3.07 15.91
N TYR A 26 13.23 -3.43 15.78
CA TYR A 26 12.17 -2.74 16.50
C TYR A 26 11.97 -3.41 17.86
N LYS A 27 12.45 -2.80 18.89
CA LYS A 27 12.55 -3.28 20.27
C LYS A 27 11.24 -3.82 20.90
N TYR A 28 10.08 -3.72 20.24
CA TYR A 28 8.78 -3.93 20.86
C TYR A 28 7.71 -4.64 20.01
N ARG A 29 8.02 -5.20 18.87
CA ARG A 29 7.01 -5.91 18.06
C ARG A 29 7.43 -7.32 17.70
N ARG A 30 6.58 -8.28 18.05
CA ARG A 30 6.62 -9.63 17.49
C ARG A 30 6.43 -9.49 15.98
N PHE A 31 7.40 -9.95 15.22
CA PHE A 31 7.38 -9.85 13.79
C PHE A 31 6.54 -10.99 13.22
N VAL A 32 5.33 -10.67 12.73
CA VAL A 32 4.54 -11.59 11.91
C VAL A 32 4.83 -11.26 10.46
N SER A 33 5.54 -12.15 9.78
CA SER A 33 5.87 -11.96 8.38
C SER A 33 5.28 -13.08 7.53
N PRO A 34 4.37 -12.79 6.60
CA PRO A 34 4.01 -13.74 5.57
C PRO A 34 5.21 -13.98 4.66
N VAL A 35 5.56 -15.23 4.45
CA VAL A 35 6.61 -15.65 3.52
C VAL A 35 5.96 -16.37 2.36
N THR A 36 6.10 -15.80 1.17
CA THR A 36 5.68 -16.45 -0.08
C THR A 36 6.93 -16.96 -0.78
N MET A 37 6.97 -18.24 -1.04
CA MET A 37 8.09 -18.88 -1.73
C MET A 37 7.58 -19.55 -2.98
N ARG A 38 8.32 -19.39 -4.05
CA ARG A 38 8.08 -20.07 -5.32
C ARG A 38 9.02 -21.28 -5.40
N THR A 39 8.48 -22.40 -5.82
CA THR A 39 9.25 -23.61 -6.06
C THR A 39 8.79 -24.26 -7.36
N LYS A 40 9.58 -25.16 -7.90
CA LYS A 40 9.19 -26.00 -9.03
C LYS A 40 8.06 -26.93 -8.60
N SER A 41 7.26 -27.39 -9.56
CA SER A 41 6.25 -28.40 -9.31
C SER A 41 6.91 -29.67 -8.75
N SER A 42 6.42 -30.11 -7.60
CA SER A 42 6.91 -31.30 -6.91
C SER A 42 5.77 -31.94 -6.13
N SER A 43 5.79 -33.25 -6.00
CA SER A 43 4.85 -33.99 -5.16
C SER A 43 5.11 -33.80 -3.66
N HIS A 44 6.32 -33.35 -3.31
CA HIS A 44 6.74 -33.13 -1.94
C HIS A 44 7.34 -31.72 -1.80
N LEU A 45 6.99 -31.05 -0.72
CA LEU A 45 7.57 -29.75 -0.35
C LEU A 45 8.38 -29.93 0.93
N ASN A 46 9.70 -29.83 0.83
CA ASN A 46 10.60 -29.88 1.97
C ASN A 46 10.79 -28.46 2.51
N ILE A 47 10.35 -28.23 3.74
CA ILE A 47 10.53 -26.93 4.40
C ILE A 47 11.70 -27.07 5.37
N THR A 48 12.75 -26.28 5.14
CA THR A 48 13.93 -26.23 6.01
C THR A 48 13.95 -24.91 6.77
N MET A 49 14.34 -24.96 8.03
CA MET A 49 14.46 -23.76 8.88
C MET A 49 15.76 -23.81 9.65
N SER A 50 16.32 -22.65 9.97
CA SER A 50 17.44 -22.57 10.90
C SER A 50 17.06 -23.07 12.27
N LYS A 51 18.04 -23.45 13.09
CA LYS A 51 17.78 -23.96 14.47
C LYS A 51 17.01 -22.92 15.29
N GLY A 52 15.87 -23.31 15.84
CA GLY A 52 15.02 -22.43 16.66
C GLY A 52 13.65 -23.02 16.92
N THR A 53 12.83 -22.28 17.67
CA THR A 53 11.43 -22.61 17.90
C THR A 53 10.56 -21.74 17.03
N TYR A 54 9.75 -22.34 16.18
CA TYR A 54 8.92 -21.65 15.22
C TYR A 54 7.46 -22.01 15.41
N ARG A 55 6.60 -21.02 15.25
CA ARG A 55 5.18 -21.25 14.98
C ARG A 55 4.91 -20.80 13.55
N PHE A 56 4.37 -21.66 12.74
CA PHE A 56 4.03 -21.34 11.37
C PHE A 56 2.63 -21.84 11.02
N LYS A 57 2.00 -21.10 10.11
CA LYS A 57 0.72 -21.48 9.53
C LYS A 57 0.84 -21.45 8.01
N VAL A 58 0.54 -22.58 7.38
CA VAL A 58 0.43 -22.62 5.92
C VAL A 58 -0.87 -21.94 5.53
N LYS A 59 -0.79 -20.82 4.83
CA LYS A 59 -1.97 -20.06 4.36
C LYS A 59 -2.58 -20.68 3.10
N GLY A 60 -1.75 -21.25 2.25
CA GLY A 60 -2.17 -21.92 1.03
C GLY A 60 -0.97 -22.42 0.22
N ILE A 61 -1.24 -23.37 -0.64
CA ILE A 61 -0.34 -23.86 -1.67
C ILE A 61 -1.08 -23.68 -2.98
N TYR A 62 -0.47 -22.95 -3.91
CA TYR A 62 -1.10 -22.59 -5.18
C TYR A 62 -0.23 -23.09 -6.32
N GLY A 63 -0.84 -23.75 -7.28
CA GLY A 63 -0.20 -24.03 -8.56
C GLY A 63 -0.45 -22.88 -9.53
N GLU A 64 0.61 -22.41 -10.17
CA GLU A 64 0.52 -21.40 -11.22
C GLU A 64 1.08 -21.96 -12.52
N ASP A 65 0.33 -21.83 -13.60
CA ASP A 65 0.83 -22.10 -14.93
C ASP A 65 1.63 -20.90 -15.44
N TYR A 66 2.93 -21.12 -15.66
CA TYR A 66 3.84 -20.08 -16.13
C TYR A 66 3.44 -19.53 -17.51
N LYS A 67 2.88 -20.35 -18.39
CA LYS A 67 2.41 -19.87 -19.71
C LYS A 67 1.27 -18.89 -19.55
N THR A 68 0.30 -19.23 -18.70
CA THR A 68 -0.83 -18.34 -18.38
C THR A 68 -0.36 -17.02 -17.78
N LEU A 69 0.56 -17.06 -16.82
CA LEU A 69 1.15 -15.85 -16.22
C LEU A 69 1.91 -15.00 -17.26
N LYS A 70 2.71 -15.64 -18.11
CA LYS A 70 3.45 -14.95 -19.17
C LYS A 70 2.51 -14.29 -20.16
N ASN A 71 1.47 -14.99 -20.59
CA ASN A 71 0.47 -14.45 -21.50
C ASN A 71 -0.31 -13.29 -20.86
N ALA A 72 -0.73 -13.44 -19.61
CA ALA A 72 -1.37 -12.37 -18.85
C ALA A 72 -0.47 -11.14 -18.71
N SER A 73 0.81 -11.35 -18.42
CA SER A 73 1.80 -10.26 -18.34
C SER A 73 1.99 -9.54 -19.68
N GLN A 74 1.95 -10.25 -20.79
CA GLN A 74 2.06 -9.64 -22.12
C GLN A 74 0.79 -8.86 -22.53
N GLN A 75 -0.36 -9.16 -21.92
CA GLN A 75 -1.61 -8.44 -22.13
C GLN A 75 -1.71 -7.15 -21.29
N LEU A 76 -0.77 -6.94 -20.37
CA LEU A 76 -0.73 -5.71 -19.59
C LEU A 76 -0.51 -4.51 -20.51
N LYS A 77 -1.37 -3.53 -20.37
CA LYS A 77 -1.30 -2.29 -21.12
C LYS A 77 -0.71 -1.19 -20.25
N THR A 78 0.13 -0.38 -20.85
CA THR A 78 0.64 0.83 -20.21
C THR A 78 -0.32 1.98 -20.44
N VAL A 79 -0.38 2.90 -19.49
CA VAL A 79 -1.20 4.10 -19.53
C VAL A 79 -0.32 5.35 -19.49
N LYS A 80 -0.80 6.45 -20.04
CA LYS A 80 -0.10 7.74 -19.93
C LYS A 80 -0.38 8.34 -18.55
N VAL A 81 0.69 8.73 -17.84
CA VAL A 81 0.60 9.36 -16.52
C VAL A 81 1.19 10.76 -16.59
N LYS A 82 0.41 11.74 -16.16
CA LYS A 82 0.84 13.13 -15.98
C LYS A 82 0.86 13.43 -14.48
N LYS A 83 1.99 13.91 -13.99
CA LYS A 83 2.12 14.36 -12.59
C LYS A 83 1.43 15.72 -12.43
N GLU A 84 0.67 15.86 -11.38
CA GLU A 84 0.01 17.09 -10.94
C GLU A 84 0.61 17.56 -9.61
N SER A 85 0.26 18.75 -9.15
CA SER A 85 0.75 19.29 -7.86
C SER A 85 0.37 18.42 -6.66
N ASN A 86 -0.81 17.81 -6.69
CA ASN A 86 -1.33 16.96 -5.62
C ASN A 86 -1.83 15.60 -6.15
N GLY A 87 -1.01 14.92 -6.96
CA GLY A 87 -1.38 13.62 -7.46
C GLY A 87 -1.01 13.37 -8.92
N PHE A 88 -1.86 12.63 -9.60
CA PHE A 88 -1.63 12.16 -10.97
C PHE A 88 -2.92 12.20 -11.78
N THR A 89 -2.78 12.59 -13.04
CA THR A 89 -3.81 12.36 -14.05
C THR A 89 -3.35 11.26 -14.98
N ILE A 90 -4.18 10.24 -15.13
CA ILE A 90 -3.87 9.02 -15.85
C ILE A 90 -4.87 8.91 -16.99
N THR A 91 -4.37 8.73 -18.21
CA THR A 91 -5.21 8.58 -19.40
C THR A 91 -5.11 7.15 -19.92
N LYS A 92 -6.25 6.50 -20.09
CA LYS A 92 -6.39 5.17 -20.68
C LYS A 92 -7.25 5.21 -21.94
N GLN A 93 -7.22 4.11 -22.71
CA GLN A 93 -8.13 3.97 -23.84
C GLN A 93 -9.56 3.70 -23.35
N GLN A 94 -10.55 4.19 -24.07
CA GLN A 94 -11.97 4.07 -23.71
C GLN A 94 -12.43 2.62 -23.53
N ARG A 95 -11.92 1.70 -24.34
CA ARG A 95 -12.23 0.25 -24.30
C ARG A 95 -11.56 -0.51 -23.16
N ASP A 96 -10.59 0.08 -22.46
CA ASP A 96 -9.87 -0.61 -21.41
C ASP A 96 -10.71 -0.66 -20.13
N HIS A 97 -10.76 -1.82 -19.50
CA HIS A 97 -11.46 -2.06 -18.24
C HIS A 97 -10.66 -3.00 -17.33
N GLY A 98 -11.03 -3.08 -16.06
CA GLY A 98 -10.36 -3.91 -15.06
C GLY A 98 -9.78 -3.09 -13.94
N TYR A 99 -8.49 -3.22 -13.69
CA TYR A 99 -7.79 -2.51 -12.61
C TYR A 99 -6.59 -1.75 -13.14
N LEU A 100 -6.53 -0.48 -12.79
CA LEU A 100 -5.33 0.32 -12.90
C LEU A 100 -4.46 0.07 -11.67
N VAL A 101 -3.26 -0.49 -11.87
CA VAL A 101 -2.31 -0.77 -10.80
C VAL A 101 -1.18 0.25 -10.85
N LEU A 102 -0.97 0.96 -9.75
CA LEU A 102 0.08 1.95 -9.63
C LEU A 102 1.18 1.40 -8.71
N PRO A 103 2.47 1.48 -9.12
CA PRO A 103 3.61 1.01 -8.34
C PRO A 103 3.92 1.97 -7.19
N MET A 104 2.93 2.25 -6.37
CA MET A 104 3.04 3.10 -5.19
C MET A 104 2.27 2.47 -4.04
N VAL A 105 2.75 2.70 -2.82
CA VAL A 105 2.12 2.17 -1.61
C VAL A 105 0.76 2.82 -1.42
N TYR A 106 -0.25 1.98 -1.17
CA TYR A 106 -1.58 2.46 -0.78
C TYR A 106 -1.51 3.16 0.58
N ALA A 107 -2.15 4.32 0.68
CA ALA A 107 -2.29 5.06 1.92
C ALA A 107 -3.73 5.56 2.09
N GLU A 108 -4.16 5.63 3.35
CA GLU A 108 -5.41 6.32 3.68
C GLU A 108 -5.32 7.79 3.27
N GLY A 109 -6.42 8.33 2.75
CA GLY A 109 -6.44 9.69 2.20
C GLY A 109 -6.18 9.77 0.70
N MET A 110 -5.95 8.65 0.02
CA MET A 110 -5.97 8.59 -1.44
C MET A 110 -7.40 8.61 -1.97
N HIS A 111 -7.67 9.53 -2.88
CA HIS A 111 -8.96 9.71 -3.54
C HIS A 111 -8.78 9.64 -5.05
N ALA A 112 -9.70 8.95 -5.71
CA ALA A 112 -9.68 8.89 -7.17
C ALA A 112 -11.03 9.30 -7.76
N THR A 113 -10.97 9.89 -8.95
CA THR A 113 -12.14 10.11 -9.80
C THR A 113 -11.88 9.55 -11.18
N ALA A 114 -12.91 9.00 -11.82
CA ALA A 114 -12.89 8.59 -13.20
C ALA A 114 -13.90 9.44 -13.97
N ASP A 115 -13.42 10.21 -14.92
CA ASP A 115 -14.18 11.23 -15.68
C ASP A 115 -15.03 12.11 -14.73
N GLY A 116 -14.41 12.58 -13.63
CA GLY A 116 -15.04 13.42 -12.62
C GLY A 116 -15.91 12.69 -11.58
N LYS A 117 -16.22 11.41 -11.76
CA LYS A 117 -17.01 10.61 -10.81
C LYS A 117 -16.10 9.90 -9.80
N PRO A 118 -16.41 9.91 -8.49
CA PRO A 118 -15.58 9.26 -7.50
C PRO A 118 -15.52 7.75 -7.71
N VAL A 119 -14.33 7.18 -7.56
CA VAL A 119 -14.07 5.74 -7.61
C VAL A 119 -13.25 5.33 -6.41
N LYS A 120 -13.48 4.12 -5.90
CA LYS A 120 -12.81 3.62 -4.71
C LYS A 120 -11.36 3.25 -5.02
N VAL A 121 -10.42 3.85 -4.29
CA VAL A 121 -9.03 3.41 -4.28
C VAL A 121 -8.90 2.21 -3.35
N GLN A 122 -8.14 1.20 -3.75
CA GLN A 122 -7.99 -0.05 -3.02
C GLN A 122 -6.52 -0.44 -2.91
N GLN A 123 -6.21 -1.20 -1.90
CA GLN A 123 -4.92 -1.88 -1.78
C GLN A 123 -4.96 -3.16 -2.62
N GLY A 124 -4.02 -3.29 -3.52
CA GLY A 124 -3.85 -4.49 -4.35
C GLY A 124 -2.46 -5.07 -4.21
N ASN A 125 -2.33 -6.34 -4.55
CA ASN A 125 -1.06 -7.07 -4.54
C ASN A 125 -0.20 -6.82 -3.27
N GLY A 126 -0.85 -6.82 -2.13
CA GLY A 126 -0.24 -6.62 -0.81
C GLY A 126 0.02 -5.18 -0.41
N ILE A 127 0.56 -4.34 -1.28
CA ILE A 127 0.95 -2.96 -0.95
C ILE A 127 0.59 -1.92 -2.03
N MET A 128 0.31 -2.34 -3.25
CA MET A 128 0.12 -1.42 -4.38
C MET A 128 -1.22 -0.71 -4.33
N THR A 129 -1.25 0.49 -4.88
CA THR A 129 -2.49 1.24 -5.08
C THR A 129 -3.21 0.74 -6.33
N THR A 130 -4.48 0.36 -6.21
CA THR A 130 -5.31 -0.07 -7.34
C THR A 130 -6.59 0.73 -7.43
N ILE A 131 -7.02 0.99 -8.66
CA ILE A 131 -8.24 1.73 -8.96
C ILE A 131 -9.04 0.90 -9.98
N PRO A 132 -10.28 0.49 -9.67
CA PRO A 132 -11.13 -0.17 -10.64
C PRO A 132 -11.52 0.81 -11.74
N VAL A 133 -11.38 0.39 -12.98
CA VAL A 133 -11.70 1.18 -14.16
C VAL A 133 -12.66 0.43 -15.06
N LYS A 134 -13.61 1.16 -15.63
CA LYS A 134 -14.66 0.62 -16.50
C LYS A 134 -14.41 1.04 -17.94
N GLU A 135 -15.00 0.29 -18.85
CA GLU A 135 -15.15 0.71 -20.23
C GLU A 135 -15.92 2.04 -20.30
N GLY A 136 -15.60 2.86 -21.28
CA GLY A 136 -16.15 4.22 -21.41
C GLY A 136 -15.37 5.29 -20.66
N GLN A 137 -14.66 4.94 -19.59
CA GLN A 137 -13.83 5.89 -18.83
C GLN A 137 -12.51 6.13 -19.55
N THR A 138 -12.03 7.36 -19.51
CA THR A 138 -10.78 7.75 -20.20
C THR A 138 -9.77 8.41 -19.29
N THR A 139 -10.23 9.20 -18.32
CA THR A 139 -9.38 10.03 -17.47
C THR A 139 -9.59 9.66 -16.00
N ILE A 140 -8.55 9.19 -15.36
CA ILE A 140 -8.53 8.89 -13.94
C ILE A 140 -7.64 9.91 -13.25
N ARG A 141 -8.17 10.60 -12.26
CA ARG A 141 -7.40 11.52 -11.42
C ARG A 141 -7.24 10.91 -10.04
N LEU A 142 -5.99 10.76 -9.60
CA LEU A 142 -5.64 10.33 -8.25
C LEU A 142 -5.08 11.51 -7.49
N THR A 143 -5.60 11.77 -6.30
CA THR A 143 -5.14 12.83 -5.39
C THR A 143 -4.90 12.25 -4.00
N TYR A 144 -4.13 12.97 -3.19
CA TYR A 144 -3.85 12.58 -1.82
C TYR A 144 -4.16 13.74 -0.87
N THR A 145 -4.94 13.45 0.16
CA THR A 145 -5.19 14.38 1.26
C THR A 145 -4.89 13.63 2.56
N PRO A 146 -3.90 14.08 3.37
CA PRO A 146 -3.60 13.41 4.62
C PRO A 146 -4.84 13.28 5.52
N PRO A 147 -4.97 12.17 6.26
CA PRO A 147 -6.02 12.05 7.27
C PRO A 147 -5.98 13.24 8.24
N TYR A 148 -7.16 13.71 8.63
CA TYR A 148 -7.32 14.86 9.54
C TYR A 148 -6.81 16.21 9.04
N PHE A 149 -6.39 16.33 7.78
CA PHE A 149 -5.81 17.57 7.23
C PHE A 149 -6.72 18.79 7.48
N TYR A 150 -7.99 18.70 7.13
CA TYR A 150 -8.93 19.80 7.33
C TYR A 150 -9.20 20.09 8.81
N LEU A 151 -9.25 19.07 9.65
CA LEU A 151 -9.40 19.22 11.09
C LEU A 151 -8.24 20.01 11.69
N LEU A 152 -7.01 19.64 11.33
CA LEU A 152 -5.80 20.30 11.82
C LEU A 152 -5.72 21.75 11.36
N ILE A 153 -6.07 22.05 10.10
CA ILE A 153 -6.15 23.42 9.61
C ILE A 153 -7.19 24.24 10.40
N THR A 154 -8.37 23.67 10.62
CA THR A 154 -9.43 24.36 11.37
C THR A 154 -8.98 24.69 12.79
N ILE A 155 -8.38 23.74 13.50
CA ILE A 155 -7.83 23.96 14.83
C ILE A 155 -6.76 25.04 14.82
N SER A 156 -5.88 25.03 13.82
CA SER A 156 -4.80 26.03 13.69
C SER A 156 -5.35 27.44 13.46
N ILE A 157 -6.39 27.59 12.62
CA ILE A 157 -7.05 28.89 12.37
C ILE A 157 -7.70 29.40 13.67
N ILE A 158 -8.47 28.55 14.36
CA ILE A 158 -9.13 28.92 15.62
C ILE A 158 -8.08 29.34 16.66
N GLY A 159 -7.02 28.57 16.83
CA GLY A 159 -5.93 28.91 17.75
C GLY A 159 -5.26 30.26 17.43
N SER A 160 -5.04 30.55 16.16
CA SER A 160 -4.49 31.83 15.71
C SER A 160 -5.42 32.99 16.03
N ILE A 161 -6.70 32.86 15.78
CA ILE A 161 -7.71 33.90 16.11
C ILE A 161 -7.74 34.14 17.61
N LEU A 162 -7.81 33.11 18.43
CA LEU A 162 -7.81 33.25 19.90
C LEU A 162 -6.53 33.91 20.42
N SER A 163 -5.38 33.61 19.83
CA SER A 163 -4.10 34.23 20.17
C SER A 163 -4.11 35.74 19.90
N ILE A 164 -4.66 36.16 18.78
CA ILE A 164 -4.78 37.59 18.40
C ILE A 164 -5.71 38.29 19.39
N ILE A 165 -6.88 37.72 19.67
CA ILE A 165 -7.85 38.28 20.61
C ILE A 165 -7.22 38.42 22.01
N PHE A 166 -6.53 37.39 22.48
CA PHE A 166 -5.85 37.39 23.76
C PHE A 166 -4.78 38.49 23.84
N THR A 167 -3.97 38.63 22.80
CA THR A 167 -2.93 39.65 22.73
C THR A 167 -3.54 41.06 22.77
N TYR A 168 -4.62 41.27 22.02
CA TYR A 168 -5.34 42.55 22.04
C TYR A 168 -5.93 42.88 23.43
N TYR A 169 -6.53 41.89 24.08
CA TYR A 169 -7.11 42.04 25.41
C TYR A 169 -6.03 42.38 26.47
N VAL A 170 -4.89 41.71 26.45
CA VAL A 170 -3.78 41.98 27.37
C VAL A 170 -3.20 43.37 27.13
N LYS A 171 -3.03 43.80 25.90
CA LYS A 171 -2.56 45.15 25.57
C LYS A 171 -3.51 46.23 26.14
N ARG A 172 -4.80 46.08 25.90
CA ARG A 172 -5.82 47.02 26.37
C ARG A 172 -5.88 47.10 27.90
N LYS A 173 -5.57 46.01 28.62
CA LYS A 173 -5.54 45.99 30.07
C LYS A 173 -4.28 46.68 30.67
N ARG A 174 -3.19 46.75 29.88
CA ARG A 174 -1.95 47.44 30.31
C ARG A 174 -1.98 48.94 30.11
N GLU A 175 -2.85 49.42 29.20
CA GLU A 175 -3.01 50.84 28.87
C GLU A 175 -4.05 51.54 29.76
N LYS A 176 -4.71 50.80 30.64
CA LYS A 176 -5.61 51.33 31.70
C LYS A 176 -4.90 51.28 33.08
#